data_b60c1b02369518bcdd36de030b50c8a7
#
_entry.id   b60c1b02369518bcdd36de030b50c8a7
#
_cell.length_a   1.000
_cell.length_b   1.000
_cell.length_c   1.000
_cell.angle_alpha   90.00
_cell.angle_beta   90.00
_cell.angle_gamma   90.00
#
_symmetry.space_group_name_H-M   'P 1'
#
loop_
_entity.id
_entity.type
_entity.pdbx_description
1 polymer ?
#
loop_
_entity_poly.entity_id
_entity_poly.type
_entity_poly.pdbx_seq_one_letter_code
_entity_poly.pdbx_strand_id
1 'polypeptide(L)'
;MFWRLRSKDWSYANTAAVREGFHRLVDQDLDPAPGLLAYRDGRAVGWVSVAPRDDYERLTNSRVRPKIDDTPVWSIVCFVVSKAERGQGLTSKLLDAAMAYAVEHGARGLEAYPVDAGDGRVPAALGYTGLLSTFEAAGFEVVHQIDSPQSKVRRVIVRRAAALE
;
A
#
# COMPACT_ATOMS: atom_id res chain seq x y z
N MET A 1 7.70 3.68 6.36
CA MET A 1 8.95 2.93 6.71
C MET A 1 8.72 1.46 7.06
N PHE A 2 7.66 1.07 7.78
CA PHE A 2 7.43 -0.32 8.20
C PHE A 2 7.70 -1.36 7.09
N TRP A 3 7.17 -1.17 5.91
CA TRP A 3 7.31 -2.10 4.79
C TRP A 3 8.68 -2.07 4.11
N ARG A 4 9.43 -0.96 4.25
CA ARG A 4 10.76 -0.77 3.65
C ARG A 4 11.91 -1.29 4.52
N LEU A 5 11.63 -1.69 5.76
CA LEU A 5 12.60 -2.23 6.70
C LEU A 5 12.37 -3.73 6.91
N ARG A 6 13.43 -4.50 7.07
CA ARG A 6 13.35 -5.90 7.51
C ARG A 6 12.71 -5.99 8.89
N SER A 7 12.10 -7.12 9.19
CA SER A 7 11.44 -7.31 10.50
C SER A 7 12.38 -7.09 11.68
N LYS A 8 13.64 -7.50 11.56
CA LYS A 8 14.68 -7.33 12.59
C LYS A 8 15.10 -5.88 12.80
N ASP A 9 14.95 -5.02 11.79
CA ASP A 9 15.38 -3.62 11.80
C ASP A 9 14.25 -2.67 12.23
N TRP A 10 13.04 -3.23 12.45
CA TRP A 10 11.89 -2.49 12.92
C TRP A 10 11.74 -2.57 14.43
N SER A 11 11.61 -1.43 15.10
CA SER A 11 11.31 -1.36 16.52
C SER A 11 10.25 -0.30 16.81
N TYR A 12 9.20 -0.69 17.52
CA TYR A 12 8.21 0.26 18.05
C TYR A 12 8.80 1.19 19.13
N ALA A 13 9.88 0.79 19.76
CA ALA A 13 10.58 1.60 20.77
C ALA A 13 11.41 2.73 20.14
N ASN A 14 11.73 2.65 18.84
CA ASN A 14 12.59 3.62 18.16
C ASN A 14 11.83 4.37 17.04
N THR A 15 10.66 4.91 17.35
CA THR A 15 9.82 5.65 16.41
C THR A 15 10.50 6.91 15.86
N ALA A 16 11.36 7.56 16.66
CA ALA A 16 12.11 8.75 16.23
C ALA A 16 13.08 8.42 15.08
N ALA A 17 13.89 7.37 15.21
CA ALA A 17 14.84 6.97 14.16
C ALA A 17 14.11 6.49 12.90
N VAL A 18 12.97 5.79 13.05
CA VAL A 18 12.14 5.35 11.92
C VAL A 18 11.55 6.56 11.18
N ARG A 19 11.08 7.58 11.91
CA ARG A 19 10.58 8.83 11.35
C ARG A 19 11.69 9.59 10.61
N GLU A 20 12.84 9.74 11.22
CA GLU A 20 14.00 10.39 10.60
C GLU A 20 14.46 9.65 9.35
N GLY A 21 14.49 8.31 9.37
CA GLY A 21 14.78 7.50 8.19
C GLY A 21 13.78 7.73 7.05
N PHE A 22 12.50 7.97 7.35
CA PHE A 22 11.51 8.31 6.35
C PHE A 22 11.69 9.73 5.81
N HIS A 23 12.02 10.71 6.67
CA HIS A 23 12.36 12.05 6.23
C HIS A 23 13.55 12.03 5.27
N ARG A 24 14.63 11.35 5.62
CA ARG A 24 15.79 11.20 4.72
C ARG A 24 15.43 10.57 3.38
N LEU A 25 14.50 9.62 3.36
CA LEU A 25 14.02 9.00 2.12
C LEU A 25 13.27 10.01 1.24
N VAL A 26 12.40 10.83 1.85
CA VAL A 26 11.60 11.82 1.12
C VAL A 26 12.45 13.01 0.67
N ASP A 27 13.43 13.41 1.49
CA ASP A 27 14.31 14.55 1.21
C ASP A 27 15.34 14.27 0.10
N GLN A 28 15.46 13.02 -0.38
CA GLN A 28 16.35 12.64 -1.48
C GLN A 28 15.82 13.04 -2.87
N ASP A 29 14.63 13.65 -2.95
CA ASP A 29 13.99 14.02 -4.22
C ASP A 29 13.97 12.87 -5.23
N LEU A 30 13.54 11.70 -4.77
CA LEU A 30 13.56 10.48 -5.55
C LEU A 30 12.55 10.54 -6.69
N ASP A 31 12.97 10.08 -7.86
CA ASP A 31 12.11 9.75 -8.98
C ASP A 31 12.29 8.25 -9.30
N PRO A 32 11.29 7.42 -9.06
CA PRO A 32 9.96 7.73 -8.54
C PRO A 32 9.92 8.05 -7.02
N ALA A 33 9.01 8.93 -6.63
CA ALA A 33 8.74 9.23 -5.23
C ALA A 33 8.13 8.03 -4.49
N PRO A 34 8.34 7.89 -3.16
CA PRO A 34 7.92 6.72 -2.40
C PRO A 34 6.40 6.62 -2.13
N GLY A 35 5.60 7.47 -2.77
CA GLY A 35 4.15 7.51 -2.67
C GLY A 35 3.58 8.86 -3.04
N LEU A 36 2.25 8.99 -2.91
CA LEU A 36 1.50 10.19 -3.33
C LEU A 36 0.75 10.82 -2.17
N LEU A 37 0.68 12.15 -2.17
CA LEU A 37 -0.11 12.94 -1.23
C LEU A 37 -1.35 13.51 -1.93
N ALA A 38 -2.49 13.41 -1.25
CA ALA A 38 -3.70 14.13 -1.62
C ALA A 38 -3.79 15.43 -0.84
N TYR A 39 -4.11 16.51 -1.53
CA TYR A 39 -4.28 17.85 -0.94
C TYR A 39 -5.72 18.32 -1.09
N ARG A 40 -6.20 19.07 -0.10
CA ARG A 40 -7.43 19.87 -0.14
C ARG A 40 -7.13 21.23 0.48
N ASP A 41 -7.42 22.31 -0.24
CA ASP A 41 -7.18 23.68 0.22
C ASP A 41 -5.75 23.90 0.77
N GLY A 42 -4.75 23.35 0.07
CA GLY A 42 -3.33 23.44 0.43
C GLY A 42 -2.89 22.58 1.61
N ARG A 43 -3.78 21.74 2.17
CA ARG A 43 -3.46 20.83 3.29
C ARG A 43 -3.38 19.40 2.81
N ALA A 44 -2.35 18.66 3.24
CA ALA A 44 -2.26 17.23 3.00
C ALA A 44 -3.36 16.50 3.80
N VAL A 45 -4.25 15.81 3.11
CA VAL A 45 -5.42 15.12 3.69
C VAL A 45 -5.38 13.62 3.49
N GLY A 46 -4.50 13.13 2.61
CA GLY A 46 -4.34 11.70 2.34
C GLY A 46 -2.93 11.36 1.85
N TRP A 47 -2.58 10.11 2.01
CA TRP A 47 -1.33 9.52 1.57
C TRP A 47 -1.58 8.10 1.08
N VAL A 48 -0.89 7.70 0.01
CA VAL A 48 -0.73 6.31 -0.40
C VAL A 48 0.75 6.00 -0.58
N SER A 49 1.22 4.92 0.07
CA SER A 49 2.56 4.39 -0.17
C SER A 49 2.50 3.43 -1.34
N VAL A 50 3.12 3.80 -2.45
CA VAL A 50 3.20 3.02 -3.68
C VAL A 50 4.62 3.11 -4.24
N ALA A 51 5.19 1.98 -4.64
CA ALA A 51 6.52 1.89 -5.22
C ALA A 51 6.69 0.50 -5.89
N PRO A 52 7.77 0.28 -6.66
CA PRO A 52 8.15 -1.05 -7.11
C PRO A 52 8.09 -2.06 -5.96
N ARG A 53 7.57 -3.27 -6.21
CA ARG A 53 7.41 -4.29 -5.17
C ARG A 53 8.72 -4.57 -4.44
N ASP A 54 9.82 -4.55 -5.17
CA ASP A 54 11.14 -4.90 -4.65
C ASP A 54 11.75 -3.83 -3.73
N ASP A 55 11.20 -2.62 -3.71
CA ASP A 55 11.54 -1.57 -2.74
C ASP A 55 11.04 -1.85 -1.32
N TYR A 56 10.19 -2.85 -1.18
CA TYR A 56 9.61 -3.22 0.10
C TYR A 56 10.26 -4.50 0.64
N GLU A 57 11.30 -4.34 1.46
CA GLU A 57 12.05 -5.42 2.10
C GLU A 57 11.16 -6.46 2.81
N ARG A 58 10.00 -6.04 3.34
CA ARG A 58 9.04 -6.97 3.96
C ARG A 58 8.26 -7.79 2.96
N LEU A 59 8.12 -7.35 1.72
CA LEU A 59 7.49 -8.13 0.67
C LEU A 59 8.50 -9.11 0.06
N THR A 60 9.70 -8.64 -0.25
CA THR A 60 10.75 -9.49 -0.84
C THR A 60 11.17 -10.62 0.07
N ASN A 61 11.11 -10.41 1.39
CA ASN A 61 11.45 -11.43 2.40
C ASN A 61 10.21 -12.11 3.03
N SER A 62 9.02 -11.97 2.45
CA SER A 62 7.78 -12.51 3.02
C SER A 62 7.48 -13.91 2.52
N ARG A 63 7.34 -14.87 3.44
CA ARG A 63 6.86 -16.23 3.11
C ARG A 63 5.35 -16.28 2.89
N VAL A 64 4.60 -15.36 3.52
CA VAL A 64 3.12 -15.33 3.46
C VAL A 64 2.58 -14.39 2.39
N ARG A 65 3.46 -13.61 1.74
CA ARG A 65 3.14 -12.74 0.60
C ARG A 65 4.11 -13.05 -0.53
N PRO A 66 3.99 -14.24 -1.15
CA PRO A 66 4.91 -14.64 -2.19
C PRO A 66 4.84 -13.69 -3.38
N LYS A 67 5.89 -13.65 -4.16
CA LYS A 67 5.84 -13.12 -5.52
C LYS A 67 4.96 -14.05 -6.34
N ILE A 68 3.93 -13.52 -6.99
CA ILE A 68 2.96 -14.35 -7.72
C ILE A 68 3.53 -14.83 -9.05
N ASP A 69 4.22 -13.95 -9.75
CA ASP A 69 4.87 -14.18 -11.05
C ASP A 69 5.95 -13.14 -11.30
N ASP A 70 6.54 -13.12 -12.50
CA ASP A 70 7.60 -12.18 -12.87
C ASP A 70 7.10 -10.88 -13.49
N THR A 71 5.80 -10.62 -13.47
CA THR A 71 5.23 -9.36 -13.94
C THR A 71 5.77 -8.20 -13.09
N PRO A 72 6.32 -7.14 -13.70
CA PRO A 72 6.82 -5.98 -12.97
C PRO A 72 5.64 -5.16 -12.43
N VAL A 73 5.24 -5.47 -11.20
CA VAL A 73 4.17 -4.78 -10.49
C VAL A 73 4.73 -3.81 -9.45
N TRP A 74 3.99 -2.73 -9.24
CA TRP A 74 4.18 -1.88 -8.08
C TRP A 74 3.24 -2.31 -6.96
N SER A 75 3.62 -2.07 -5.72
CA SER A 75 2.86 -2.46 -4.55
C SER A 75 2.32 -1.27 -3.79
N ILE A 76 1.04 -1.34 -3.43
CA ILE A 76 0.40 -0.43 -2.49
C ILE A 76 0.39 -1.10 -1.12
N VAL A 77 1.02 -0.48 -0.13
CA VAL A 77 1.20 -1.09 1.19
C VAL A 77 0.56 -0.32 2.34
N CYS A 78 0.19 0.94 2.13
CA CYS A 78 -0.34 1.78 3.19
C CYS A 78 -1.18 2.92 2.63
N PHE A 79 -2.31 3.20 3.31
CA PHE A 79 -3.07 4.44 3.17
C PHE A 79 -3.12 5.16 4.51
N VAL A 80 -3.04 6.48 4.45
CA VAL A 80 -3.40 7.37 5.55
C VAL A 80 -4.41 8.38 5.03
N VAL A 81 -5.58 8.43 5.64
CA VAL A 81 -6.64 9.40 5.31
C VAL A 81 -7.01 10.14 6.58
N SER A 82 -6.98 11.46 6.55
CA SER A 82 -7.35 12.30 7.68
C SER A 82 -8.78 11.97 8.14
N LYS A 83 -9.05 12.06 9.44
CA LYS A 83 -10.34 11.64 10.01
C LYS A 83 -11.52 12.35 9.34
N ALA A 84 -11.36 13.63 9.02
CA ALA A 84 -12.40 14.46 8.41
C ALA A 84 -12.74 14.05 6.97
N GLU A 85 -11.80 13.39 6.26
CA GLU A 85 -11.95 13.00 4.86
C GLU A 85 -12.36 11.54 4.64
N ARG A 86 -12.53 10.79 5.73
CA ARG A 86 -12.95 9.39 5.65
C ARG A 86 -14.39 9.28 5.18
N GLY A 87 -14.70 8.20 4.47
CA GLY A 87 -16.03 7.96 3.91
C GLY A 87 -16.40 8.84 2.72
N GLN A 88 -15.47 9.63 2.18
CA GLN A 88 -15.69 10.54 1.04
C GLN A 88 -15.02 10.06 -0.26
N GLY A 89 -14.67 8.78 -0.35
CA GLY A 89 -14.08 8.19 -1.56
C GLY A 89 -12.61 8.56 -1.82
N LEU A 90 -11.92 9.19 -0.86
CA LEU A 90 -10.52 9.62 -1.06
C LEU A 90 -9.58 8.44 -1.33
N THR A 91 -9.82 7.29 -0.71
CA THR A 91 -9.02 6.08 -0.96
C THR A 91 -9.11 5.63 -2.42
N SER A 92 -10.30 5.66 -3.03
CA SER A 92 -10.49 5.31 -4.44
C SER A 92 -9.73 6.28 -5.36
N LYS A 93 -9.77 7.58 -5.08
CA LYS A 93 -9.01 8.58 -5.82
C LYS A 93 -7.49 8.37 -5.68
N LEU A 94 -7.02 7.98 -4.50
CA LEU A 94 -5.61 7.64 -4.28
C LEU A 94 -5.21 6.36 -5.03
N LEU A 95 -6.11 5.37 -5.16
CA LEU A 95 -5.89 4.17 -5.97
C LEU A 95 -5.74 4.49 -7.46
N ASP A 96 -6.62 5.33 -8.00
CA ASP A 96 -6.55 5.74 -9.41
C ASP A 96 -5.27 6.54 -9.69
N ALA A 97 -4.92 7.48 -8.81
CA ALA A 97 -3.68 8.23 -8.92
C ALA A 97 -2.43 7.33 -8.81
N ALA A 98 -2.44 6.34 -7.91
CA ALA A 98 -1.36 5.38 -7.75
C ALA A 98 -1.19 4.50 -8.99
N MET A 99 -2.29 4.10 -9.66
CA MET A 99 -2.24 3.36 -10.91
C MET A 99 -1.63 4.20 -12.02
N ALA A 100 -2.10 5.42 -12.22
CA ALA A 100 -1.57 6.32 -13.25
C ALA A 100 -0.07 6.57 -13.04
N TYR A 101 0.33 6.87 -11.81
CA TYR A 101 1.72 7.10 -11.44
C TYR A 101 2.62 5.88 -11.68
N ALA A 102 2.17 4.70 -11.27
CA ALA A 102 2.93 3.47 -11.47
C ALA A 102 3.12 3.13 -12.96
N VAL A 103 2.07 3.32 -13.77
CA VAL A 103 2.12 3.12 -15.24
C VAL A 103 3.08 4.10 -15.89
N GLU A 104 3.06 5.37 -15.52
CA GLU A 104 4.00 6.39 -16.00
C GLU A 104 5.46 5.97 -15.77
N HIS A 105 5.71 5.24 -14.67
CA HIS A 105 7.04 4.71 -14.32
C HIS A 105 7.25 3.24 -14.74
N GLY A 106 6.48 2.75 -15.72
CA GLY A 106 6.71 1.47 -16.39
C GLY A 106 6.13 0.24 -15.68
N ALA A 107 5.31 0.41 -14.65
CA ALA A 107 4.64 -0.74 -14.03
C ALA A 107 3.63 -1.36 -15.00
N ARG A 108 3.54 -2.70 -14.98
CA ARG A 108 2.53 -3.46 -15.73
C ARG A 108 1.25 -3.70 -14.93
N GLY A 109 1.18 -3.21 -13.70
CA GLY A 109 0.03 -3.30 -12.83
C GLY A 109 0.36 -2.94 -11.39
N LEU A 110 -0.70 -2.90 -10.58
CA LEU A 110 -0.60 -2.71 -9.14
C LEU A 110 -0.96 -3.99 -8.40
N GLU A 111 -0.24 -4.23 -7.31
CA GLU A 111 -0.51 -5.28 -6.32
C GLU A 111 -0.77 -4.63 -4.96
N ALA A 112 -1.69 -5.17 -4.17
CA ALA A 112 -1.98 -4.68 -2.84
C ALA A 112 -2.34 -5.84 -1.88
N TYR A 113 -2.41 -5.54 -0.57
CA TYR A 113 -2.56 -6.54 0.49
C TYR A 113 -3.71 -6.17 1.45
N PRO A 114 -4.92 -5.95 0.94
CA PRO A 114 -6.05 -5.48 1.75
C PRO A 114 -6.49 -6.50 2.79
N VAL A 115 -7.27 -5.99 3.75
CA VAL A 115 -8.04 -6.81 4.67
C VAL A 115 -9.34 -7.22 4.01
N ASP A 116 -9.62 -8.52 4.03
CA ASP A 116 -10.95 -9.06 3.76
C ASP A 116 -11.78 -8.98 5.05
N ALA A 117 -12.65 -8.00 5.12
CA ALA A 117 -13.49 -7.75 6.29
C ALA A 117 -14.72 -8.67 6.33
N GLY A 118 -15.09 -9.31 5.20
CA GLY A 118 -16.42 -9.91 5.08
C GLY A 118 -17.50 -8.87 5.47
N ASP A 119 -18.45 -9.28 6.28
CA ASP A 119 -19.49 -8.41 6.84
C ASP A 119 -19.05 -7.71 8.15
N GLY A 120 -17.81 -7.89 8.56
CA GLY A 120 -17.29 -7.43 9.84
C GLY A 120 -16.71 -6.00 9.80
N ARG A 121 -16.50 -5.43 10.99
CA ARG A 121 -15.74 -4.17 11.16
C ARG A 121 -14.27 -4.47 11.35
N VAL A 122 -13.41 -3.74 10.62
CA VAL A 122 -11.97 -3.80 10.78
C VAL A 122 -11.49 -2.63 11.63
N PRO A 123 -10.76 -2.88 12.74
CA PRO A 123 -10.12 -1.80 13.50
C PRO A 123 -9.20 -0.97 12.60
N ALA A 124 -9.24 0.34 12.74
CA ALA A 124 -8.44 1.27 11.89
C ALA A 124 -6.95 0.94 11.88
N ALA A 125 -6.41 0.46 13.00
CA ALA A 125 -5.01 0.04 13.12
C ALA A 125 -4.65 -1.18 12.26
N LEU A 126 -5.62 -1.97 11.81
CA LEU A 126 -5.43 -3.14 10.94
C LEU A 126 -5.83 -2.85 9.49
N GLY A 127 -6.64 -1.82 9.25
CA GLY A 127 -7.17 -1.44 7.94
C GLY A 127 -6.28 -0.50 7.13
N TYR A 128 -5.10 -0.17 7.60
CA TYR A 128 -4.21 0.79 6.92
C TYR A 128 -3.72 0.32 5.54
N THR A 129 -3.81 -0.97 5.23
CA THR A 129 -3.53 -1.52 3.90
C THR A 129 -4.74 -1.46 2.96
N GLY A 130 -5.86 -0.92 3.43
CA GLY A 130 -7.13 -0.85 2.71
C GLY A 130 -8.05 -2.05 2.94
N LEU A 131 -9.29 -1.92 2.50
CA LEU A 131 -10.31 -2.97 2.56
C LEU A 131 -10.47 -3.61 1.18
N LEU A 132 -10.68 -4.93 1.14
CA LEU A 132 -10.85 -5.68 -0.10
C LEU A 132 -11.95 -5.09 -0.99
N SER A 133 -13.12 -4.76 -0.42
CA SER A 133 -14.23 -4.18 -1.15
C SER A 133 -13.90 -2.87 -1.89
N THR A 134 -12.98 -2.06 -1.34
CA THR A 134 -12.51 -0.82 -2.00
C THR A 134 -11.66 -1.14 -3.22
N PHE A 135 -10.84 -2.18 -3.15
CA PHE A 135 -10.01 -2.60 -4.27
C PHE A 135 -10.82 -3.30 -5.36
N GLU A 136 -11.78 -4.16 -4.99
CA GLU A 136 -12.70 -4.81 -5.93
C GLU A 136 -13.52 -3.77 -6.70
N ALA A 137 -14.06 -2.76 -6.00
CA ALA A 137 -14.76 -1.65 -6.64
C ALA A 137 -13.86 -0.84 -7.60
N ALA A 138 -12.54 -0.86 -7.41
CA ALA A 138 -11.54 -0.25 -8.29
C ALA A 138 -11.01 -1.23 -9.36
N GLY A 139 -11.61 -2.40 -9.52
CA GLY A 139 -11.25 -3.38 -10.56
C GLY A 139 -10.02 -4.23 -10.26
N PHE A 140 -9.65 -4.36 -8.99
CA PHE A 140 -8.65 -5.34 -8.57
C PHE A 140 -9.28 -6.72 -8.37
N GLU A 141 -8.55 -7.76 -8.69
CA GLU A 141 -8.94 -9.14 -8.52
C GLU A 141 -8.07 -9.83 -7.46
N VAL A 142 -8.66 -10.75 -6.70
CA VAL A 142 -7.91 -11.57 -5.73
C VAL A 142 -7.07 -12.58 -6.48
N VAL A 143 -5.75 -12.53 -6.29
CA VAL A 143 -4.80 -13.45 -6.93
C VAL A 143 -4.17 -14.45 -5.95
N HIS A 144 -4.27 -14.18 -4.64
CA HIS A 144 -3.74 -15.10 -3.62
C HIS A 144 -4.40 -14.87 -2.26
N GLN A 145 -4.67 -15.96 -1.54
CA GLN A 145 -5.11 -15.92 -0.15
C GLN A 145 -3.87 -15.93 0.76
N ILE A 146 -3.79 -14.98 1.69
CA ILE A 146 -2.68 -14.93 2.65
C ILE A 146 -3.03 -15.81 3.85
N ASP A 147 -2.42 -16.98 3.91
CA ASP A 147 -2.53 -17.85 5.08
C ASP A 147 -1.58 -17.36 6.18
N SER A 148 -2.17 -16.84 7.26
CA SER A 148 -1.45 -16.36 8.44
C SER A 148 -2.25 -16.70 9.69
N PRO A 149 -2.03 -17.88 10.29
CA PRO A 149 -2.79 -18.35 11.45
C PRO A 149 -2.75 -17.41 12.67
N GLN A 150 -1.71 -16.59 12.79
CA GLN A 150 -1.58 -15.60 13.88
C GLN A 150 -2.26 -14.26 13.55
N SER A 151 -2.77 -14.08 12.34
CA SER A 151 -3.44 -12.84 11.96
C SER A 151 -4.86 -12.79 12.53
N LYS A 152 -5.22 -11.67 13.16
CA LYS A 152 -6.57 -11.41 13.65
C LYS A 152 -7.57 -11.06 12.54
N VAL A 153 -7.10 -10.89 11.30
CA VAL A 153 -7.90 -10.52 10.14
C VAL A 153 -7.44 -11.30 8.93
N ARG A 154 -8.37 -11.66 8.06
CA ARG A 154 -8.05 -12.27 6.76
C ARG A 154 -7.44 -11.21 5.86
N ARG A 155 -6.44 -11.60 5.10
CA ARG A 155 -5.80 -10.76 4.09
C ARG A 155 -5.66 -11.52 2.79
N VAL A 156 -5.65 -10.78 1.72
CA VAL A 156 -5.46 -11.33 0.36
C VAL A 156 -4.40 -10.51 -0.37
N ILE A 157 -3.86 -11.07 -1.44
CA ILE A 157 -3.16 -10.30 -2.45
C ILE A 157 -4.13 -10.02 -3.57
N VAL A 158 -4.27 -8.76 -3.94
CA VAL A 158 -5.08 -8.34 -5.09
C VAL A 158 -4.19 -7.69 -6.14
N ARG A 159 -4.57 -7.83 -7.40
CA ARG A 159 -3.90 -7.19 -8.53
C ARG A 159 -4.90 -6.54 -9.47
N ARG A 160 -4.45 -5.47 -10.12
CA ARG A 160 -5.06 -4.88 -11.29
C ARG A 160 -3.98 -4.65 -12.33
N ALA A 161 -4.14 -5.23 -13.52
CA ALA A 161 -3.25 -4.99 -14.63
C ALA A 161 -3.36 -3.54 -15.12
N ALA A 162 -2.26 -2.98 -15.60
CA ALA A 162 -2.31 -1.74 -16.39
C ALA A 162 -3.07 -2.01 -17.68
N ALA A 163 -3.87 -1.03 -18.12
CA ALA A 163 -4.43 -1.09 -19.48
C ALA A 163 -3.26 -1.10 -20.46
N LEU A 164 -3.23 -2.07 -21.35
CA LEU A 164 -2.27 -2.07 -22.47
C LEU A 164 -2.81 -1.04 -23.46
N GLU A 165 -2.06 0.01 -23.71
CA GLU A 165 -2.25 0.86 -24.90
C GLU A 165 -1.77 0.14 -26.16
#